data_9007af73bfb9169c419c12ea056e7151
#
_entry.id   9007af73bfb9169c419c12ea056e7151
#
_cell.length_a   1.000
_cell.length_b   1.000
_cell.length_c   1.000
_cell.angle_alpha   90.00
_cell.angle_beta   90.00
_cell.angle_gamma   90.00
#
_symmetry.space_group_name_H-M   'P 1'
#
loop_
_entity.id
_entity.type
_entity.pdbx_description
1 polymer ?
#
loop_
_entity_poly.entity_id
_entity_poly.type
_entity_poly.pdbx_seq_one_letter_code
_entity_poly.pdbx_strand_id
1 'polypeptide(L)'
;MPESTTPVSEQETARLSGGGSGAGQLLQHRLDLIEDLWKSVLRSECPPEQSERLLRLKQLSDPVSMGGRDGDSTSEAIVELIKAMDLSEAISAARAFSLYFQLINILEQRIEEDSYLDSLRPNSSADAAQRDAFDPFAPPLANQTDPATFGEVFERLRRMNVPPAQVEQLLRELDIRLVFTAHPTEIVRHTVRHKQRRVANLLQQLQSDAPLAHQLREDCRDQLEEEIRLWWRTDELHQFKPTVIDEVDSTLHYFQQVLFDAMPQLRRRLISALHRHYPDVHVPQASFCTFGSWVGSDRDGNPSVTPEITWRTACYQRQLMLELYISSVQSLRQQLSISMQWSQVAPSLLESLEMDRLRFPEIYERRAARYRLEPYRLKLCYVLEKLERTLARNNQLSEAGWQMPCEALADPQAGLSGAEVLHYTSVDQFRSDLELVRNSLVSTELSCEQLDTLLHQVHIFGFSLASLDIRQESTRHSDAIDELTRSLELPQAYGDMDETCLLYTSPSPRDKCRSRMPSSA
;
A
#
# COMPACT_ATOMS: atom_id res chain seq x y z
N MET A 1 34.50 5.81 0.25
CA MET A 1 34.36 6.82 1.31
C MET A 1 32.97 6.64 1.88
N PRO A 2 32.80 6.34 3.18
CA PRO A 2 31.47 6.17 3.76
C PRO A 2 30.88 7.57 4.04
N GLU A 3 29.66 7.79 3.54
CA GLU A 3 28.87 8.97 3.86
C GLU A 3 28.43 8.89 5.32
N SER A 4 28.65 10.00 6.00
CA SER A 4 28.37 10.22 7.40
C SER A 4 26.87 10.23 7.66
N THR A 5 26.38 9.25 8.39
CA THR A 5 25.08 9.32 9.07
C THR A 5 25.18 10.39 10.17
N THR A 6 24.50 11.49 9.97
CA THR A 6 24.35 12.56 10.96
C THR A 6 23.48 12.04 12.11
N PRO A 7 23.87 12.18 13.37
CA PRO A 7 23.01 11.82 14.50
C PRO A 7 21.79 12.72 14.54
N VAL A 8 20.62 12.12 14.80
CA VAL A 8 19.34 12.82 15.04
C VAL A 8 19.57 13.91 16.08
N SER A 9 19.29 15.16 15.73
CA SER A 9 19.69 16.33 16.51
C SER A 9 18.82 16.47 17.77
N GLU A 10 19.41 16.96 18.86
CA GLU A 10 18.73 17.37 20.13
C GLU A 10 17.52 18.30 19.92
N GLN A 11 17.38 18.87 18.74
CA GLN A 11 16.24 19.69 18.34
C GLN A 11 14.97 18.89 18.05
N GLU A 12 15.04 17.61 17.71
CA GLU A 12 13.87 16.77 17.48
C GLU A 12 13.25 16.26 18.77
N THR A 13 14.05 15.92 19.77
CA THR A 13 13.57 15.56 21.12
C THR A 13 12.96 16.76 21.86
N ALA A 14 13.47 17.97 21.65
CA ALA A 14 12.90 19.19 22.22
C ALA A 14 11.60 19.63 21.52
N ARG A 15 11.33 19.20 20.29
CA ARG A 15 10.07 19.49 19.57
C ARG A 15 8.90 18.68 20.11
N LEU A 16 9.13 17.46 20.59
CA LEU A 16 8.09 16.60 21.16
C LEU A 16 7.64 17.06 22.57
N SER A 17 8.44 17.87 23.28
CA SER A 17 8.11 18.38 24.61
C SER A 17 7.38 19.72 24.62
N GLY A 18 7.16 20.38 23.48
CA GLY A 18 6.56 21.72 23.35
C GLY A 18 5.04 21.77 23.07
N GLY A 19 4.38 20.63 22.87
CA GLY A 19 2.92 20.54 22.71
C GLY A 19 2.21 20.47 24.06
N GLY A 20 1.09 21.17 24.22
CA GLY A 20 0.36 21.43 25.47
C GLY A 20 0.30 20.26 26.47
N SER A 21 0.26 20.58 27.73
CA SER A 21 0.52 19.72 28.93
C SER A 21 -0.11 18.30 28.93
N GLY A 22 -1.15 18.04 28.12
CA GLY A 22 -1.81 16.75 28.02
C GLY A 22 -1.18 15.76 27.03
N ALA A 23 -0.76 16.23 25.85
CA ALA A 23 -0.17 15.37 24.81
C ALA A 23 1.23 14.85 25.22
N GLY A 24 2.04 15.68 25.86
CA GLY A 24 3.34 15.28 26.39
C GLY A 24 3.25 14.25 27.52
N GLN A 25 2.24 14.35 28.38
CA GLN A 25 2.00 13.35 29.45
C GLN A 25 1.53 12.01 28.88
N LEU A 26 0.70 12.03 27.85
CA LEU A 26 0.24 10.81 27.17
C LEU A 26 1.40 10.08 26.47
N LEU A 27 2.26 10.84 25.78
CA LEU A 27 3.46 10.29 25.15
C LEU A 27 4.36 9.62 26.20
N GLN A 28 4.65 10.31 27.30
CA GLN A 28 5.51 9.79 28.36
C GLN A 28 4.92 8.50 28.95
N HIS A 29 3.64 8.46 29.24
CA HIS A 29 2.97 7.27 29.76
C HIS A 29 3.05 6.07 28.80
N ARG A 30 2.95 6.33 27.49
CA ARG A 30 3.07 5.29 26.46
C ARG A 30 4.51 4.77 26.33
N LEU A 31 5.48 5.65 26.42
CA LEU A 31 6.90 5.30 26.43
C LEU A 31 7.23 4.43 27.67
N ASP A 32 6.74 4.83 28.83
CA ASP A 32 6.93 4.09 30.09
C ASP A 32 6.33 2.67 29.98
N LEU A 33 5.14 2.53 29.39
CA LEU A 33 4.52 1.23 29.14
C LEU A 33 5.39 0.32 28.27
N ILE A 34 5.87 0.82 27.14
CA ILE A 34 6.73 0.04 26.22
C ILE A 34 8.04 -0.34 26.92
N GLU A 35 8.63 0.59 27.64
CA GLU A 35 9.87 0.34 28.39
C GLU A 35 9.69 -0.70 29.47
N ASP A 36 8.57 -0.67 30.22
CA ASP A 36 8.25 -1.66 31.25
C ASP A 36 8.03 -3.06 30.66
N LEU A 37 7.32 -3.16 29.53
CA LEU A 37 7.11 -4.42 28.83
C LEU A 37 8.43 -4.99 28.28
N TRP A 38 9.27 -4.16 27.67
CA TRP A 38 10.58 -4.56 27.17
C TRP A 38 11.47 -5.06 28.32
N LYS A 39 11.49 -4.36 29.47
CA LYS A 39 12.22 -4.77 30.67
C LYS A 39 11.70 -6.11 31.22
N SER A 40 10.39 -6.31 31.24
CA SER A 40 9.76 -7.56 31.65
C SER A 40 10.21 -8.73 30.78
N VAL A 41 10.17 -8.54 29.46
CA VAL A 41 10.61 -9.55 28.49
C VAL A 41 12.08 -9.88 28.67
N LEU A 42 12.96 -8.88 28.80
CA LEU A 42 14.39 -9.14 29.02
C LEU A 42 14.67 -9.92 30.31
N ARG A 43 13.98 -9.60 31.41
CA ARG A 43 14.12 -10.32 32.69
C ARG A 43 13.62 -11.76 32.61
N SER A 44 12.63 -12.04 31.76
CA SER A 44 12.09 -13.39 31.58
C SER A 44 12.90 -14.25 30.60
N GLU A 45 13.56 -13.62 29.63
CA GLU A 45 14.20 -14.32 28.50
C GLU A 45 15.73 -14.37 28.60
N CYS A 46 16.36 -13.48 29.36
CA CYS A 46 17.80 -13.42 29.53
C CYS A 46 18.23 -13.86 30.95
N PRO A 47 19.46 -14.40 31.11
CA PRO A 47 20.04 -14.62 32.43
C PRO A 47 20.04 -13.33 33.27
N PRO A 48 19.87 -13.41 34.62
CA PRO A 48 19.76 -12.23 35.47
C PRO A 48 20.91 -11.23 35.32
N GLU A 49 22.15 -11.73 35.28
CA GLU A 49 23.35 -10.88 35.12
C GLU A 49 23.38 -10.16 33.77
N GLN A 50 22.92 -10.81 32.72
CA GLN A 50 22.85 -10.24 31.37
C GLN A 50 21.75 -9.19 31.29
N SER A 51 20.55 -9.48 31.82
CA SER A 51 19.44 -8.54 31.84
C SER A 51 19.79 -7.26 32.62
N GLU A 52 20.47 -7.38 33.76
CA GLU A 52 20.95 -6.21 34.53
C GLU A 52 21.96 -5.36 33.74
N ARG A 53 22.91 -6.00 33.02
CA ARG A 53 23.85 -5.28 32.15
C ARG A 53 23.15 -4.52 31.03
N LEU A 54 22.17 -5.15 30.38
CA LEU A 54 21.37 -4.51 29.31
C LEU A 54 20.58 -3.31 29.85
N LEU A 55 19.92 -3.45 30.98
CA LEU A 55 19.19 -2.38 31.63
C LEU A 55 20.10 -1.21 32.04
N ARG A 56 21.30 -1.52 32.55
CA ARG A 56 22.30 -0.50 32.88
C ARG A 56 22.82 0.23 31.63
N LEU A 57 23.01 -0.51 30.53
CA LEU A 57 23.43 0.07 29.25
C LEU A 57 22.36 1.06 28.73
N LYS A 58 21.07 0.68 28.81
CA LYS A 58 19.93 1.56 28.48
C LYS A 58 19.93 2.81 29.35
N GLN A 59 20.10 2.66 30.66
CA GLN A 59 20.16 3.78 31.60
C GLN A 59 21.28 4.79 31.29
N LEU A 60 22.46 4.29 30.92
CA LEU A 60 23.60 5.12 30.55
C LEU A 60 23.43 5.80 29.19
N SER A 61 22.62 5.22 28.30
CA SER A 61 22.33 5.76 26.97
C SER A 61 21.17 6.78 26.96
N ASP A 62 20.47 6.97 28.10
CA ASP A 62 19.34 7.87 28.19
C ASP A 62 19.79 9.32 28.49
N PRO A 63 19.55 10.29 27.57
CA PRO A 63 19.97 11.68 27.75
C PRO A 63 19.35 12.36 28.99
N VAL A 64 18.14 11.93 29.40
CA VAL A 64 17.42 12.51 30.54
C VAL A 64 18.07 12.14 31.87
N SER A 65 18.64 10.93 31.98
CA SER A 65 19.39 10.50 33.16
C SER A 65 20.77 11.15 33.28
N MET A 66 21.23 11.85 32.23
CA MET A 66 22.51 12.53 32.12
C MET A 66 22.57 13.91 32.75
N GLY A 67 21.55 14.37 33.48
CA GLY A 67 21.52 15.70 34.11
C GLY A 67 22.79 16.08 34.84
N GLY A 68 23.79 16.64 34.11
CA GLY A 68 25.00 17.24 34.66
C GLY A 68 26.23 16.37 34.85
N ARG A 69 26.30 15.14 34.29
CA ARG A 69 27.54 14.35 34.26
C ARG A 69 28.31 14.60 32.97
N ASP A 70 29.66 14.70 33.08
CA ASP A 70 30.55 14.82 31.92
C ASP A 70 30.28 13.70 30.90
N GLY A 71 29.95 14.08 29.66
CA GLY A 71 29.63 13.14 28.57
C GLY A 71 30.75 12.14 28.29
N ASP A 72 32.00 12.51 28.54
CA ASP A 72 33.17 11.64 28.35
C ASP A 72 33.19 10.46 29.34
N SER A 73 32.87 10.68 30.62
CA SER A 73 32.89 9.59 31.63
C SER A 73 31.76 8.57 31.40
N THR A 74 30.65 8.98 30.80
CA THR A 74 29.52 8.08 30.48
C THR A 74 29.84 7.25 29.23
N SER A 75 30.45 7.87 28.21
CA SER A 75 30.92 7.15 27.03
C SER A 75 31.95 6.08 27.36
N GLU A 76 32.89 6.36 28.27
CA GLU A 76 33.85 5.38 28.75
C GLU A 76 33.16 4.22 29.47
N ALA A 77 32.20 4.48 30.35
CA ALA A 77 31.45 3.44 31.06
C ALA A 77 30.64 2.52 30.10
N ILE A 78 30.04 3.08 29.05
CA ILE A 78 29.33 2.32 28.00
C ILE A 78 30.33 1.42 27.25
N VAL A 79 31.49 1.96 26.84
CA VAL A 79 32.53 1.21 26.13
C VAL A 79 33.09 0.08 27.00
N GLU A 80 33.31 0.31 28.29
CA GLU A 80 33.75 -0.73 29.21
C GLU A 80 32.73 -1.86 29.38
N LEU A 81 31.44 -1.52 29.52
CA LEU A 81 30.37 -2.51 29.59
C LEU A 81 30.31 -3.38 28.32
N ILE A 82 30.45 -2.76 27.14
CA ILE A 82 30.44 -3.48 25.86
C ILE A 82 31.68 -4.37 25.72
N LYS A 83 32.87 -3.89 26.10
CA LYS A 83 34.09 -4.67 26.06
C LYS A 83 34.08 -5.88 27.02
N ALA A 84 33.31 -5.81 28.11
CA ALA A 84 33.17 -6.89 29.06
C ALA A 84 32.21 -8.00 28.61
N MET A 85 31.46 -7.80 27.51
CA MET A 85 30.54 -8.79 26.97
C MET A 85 31.26 -9.83 26.11
N ASP A 86 30.86 -11.08 26.23
CA ASP A 86 31.23 -12.09 25.26
C ASP A 86 30.40 -11.93 23.96
N LEU A 87 30.73 -12.72 22.92
CA LEU A 87 30.05 -12.63 21.62
C LEU A 87 28.54 -12.91 21.73
N SER A 88 28.15 -13.89 22.55
CA SER A 88 26.73 -14.25 22.73
C SER A 88 25.95 -13.14 23.41
N GLU A 89 26.56 -12.56 24.45
CA GLU A 89 25.98 -11.41 25.17
C GLU A 89 25.87 -10.17 24.26
N ALA A 90 26.89 -9.89 23.42
CA ALA A 90 26.90 -8.79 22.48
C ALA A 90 25.80 -8.95 21.41
N ILE A 91 25.61 -10.17 20.89
CA ILE A 91 24.50 -10.48 19.96
C ILE A 91 23.14 -10.25 20.64
N SER A 92 22.97 -10.73 21.88
CA SER A 92 21.73 -10.52 22.64
C SER A 92 21.49 -9.05 22.93
N ALA A 93 22.56 -8.27 23.23
CA ALA A 93 22.47 -6.82 23.42
C ALA A 93 22.00 -6.11 22.15
N ALA A 94 22.62 -6.39 21.00
CA ALA A 94 22.23 -5.82 19.73
C ALA A 94 20.75 -6.13 19.42
N ARG A 95 20.31 -7.35 19.68
CA ARG A 95 18.93 -7.79 19.48
C ARG A 95 17.96 -7.08 20.43
N ALA A 96 18.32 -6.91 21.70
CA ALA A 96 17.50 -6.21 22.68
C ALA A 96 17.24 -4.75 22.28
N PHE A 97 18.29 -4.05 21.84
CA PHE A 97 18.17 -2.68 21.38
C PHE A 97 17.45 -2.57 20.04
N SER A 98 17.67 -3.50 19.09
CA SER A 98 16.90 -3.57 17.84
C SER A 98 15.40 -3.67 18.14
N LEU A 99 15.00 -4.62 18.98
CA LEU A 99 13.59 -4.76 19.39
C LEU A 99 13.06 -3.50 20.07
N TYR A 100 13.83 -2.89 20.97
CA TYR A 100 13.43 -1.66 21.65
C TYR A 100 13.16 -0.52 20.65
N PHE A 101 14.08 -0.27 19.73
CA PHE A 101 13.88 0.77 18.71
C PHE A 101 12.70 0.48 17.77
N GLN A 102 12.49 -0.78 17.41
CA GLN A 102 11.32 -1.14 16.60
C GLN A 102 10.00 -0.88 17.35
N LEU A 103 9.94 -1.15 18.66
CA LEU A 103 8.79 -0.84 19.48
C LEU A 103 8.55 0.68 19.60
N ILE A 104 9.62 1.46 19.77
CA ILE A 104 9.53 2.93 19.80
C ILE A 104 9.04 3.46 18.45
N ASN A 105 9.58 2.99 17.32
CA ASN A 105 9.14 3.41 15.99
C ASN A 105 7.63 3.12 15.76
N ILE A 106 7.14 1.97 16.22
CA ILE A 106 5.69 1.66 16.15
C ILE A 106 4.88 2.66 16.99
N LEU A 107 5.38 3.00 18.17
CA LEU A 107 4.72 3.96 19.05
C LEU A 107 4.71 5.37 18.44
N GLU A 108 5.82 5.83 17.89
CA GLU A 108 5.95 7.14 17.22
C GLU A 108 4.97 7.24 16.04
N GLN A 109 4.94 6.24 15.17
CA GLN A 109 3.98 6.18 14.06
C GLN A 109 2.52 6.28 14.55
N ARG A 110 2.20 5.63 15.66
CA ARG A 110 0.86 5.70 16.27
C ARG A 110 0.53 7.09 16.81
N ILE A 111 1.49 7.76 17.42
CA ILE A 111 1.31 9.13 17.93
C ILE A 111 1.09 10.11 16.77
N GLU A 112 1.83 9.97 15.68
CA GLU A 112 1.63 10.75 14.46
C GLU A 112 0.23 10.51 13.87
N GLU A 113 -0.23 9.27 13.81
CA GLU A 113 -1.59 8.93 13.37
C GLU A 113 -2.66 9.54 14.27
N ASP A 114 -2.50 9.44 15.60
CA ASP A 114 -3.43 10.02 16.57
C ASP A 114 -3.46 11.56 16.45
N SER A 115 -2.30 12.21 16.35
CA SER A 115 -2.18 13.66 16.15
C SER A 115 -2.86 14.10 14.85
N TYR A 116 -2.68 13.33 13.77
CA TYR A 116 -3.37 13.56 12.50
C TYR A 116 -4.89 13.41 12.65
N LEU A 117 -5.38 12.37 13.32
CA LEU A 117 -6.80 12.16 13.56
C LEU A 117 -7.41 13.25 14.44
N ASP A 118 -6.67 13.74 15.43
CA ASP A 118 -7.10 14.86 16.27
C ASP A 118 -7.17 16.17 15.48
N SER A 119 -6.27 16.39 14.53
CA SER A 119 -6.32 17.54 13.62
C SER A 119 -7.56 17.52 12.71
N LEU A 120 -8.14 16.34 12.44
CA LEU A 120 -9.37 16.18 11.66
C LEU A 120 -10.65 16.40 12.47
N ARG A 121 -10.58 16.40 13.81
CA ARG A 121 -11.75 16.70 14.67
C ARG A 121 -12.10 18.19 14.53
N PRO A 122 -13.38 18.57 14.35
CA PRO A 122 -13.77 19.96 14.31
C PRO A 122 -13.44 20.60 15.66
N ASN A 123 -12.43 21.46 15.68
CA ASN A 123 -11.95 22.12 16.88
C ASN A 123 -13.03 22.99 17.53
N SER A 124 -13.09 22.91 18.84
CA SER A 124 -13.78 23.86 19.70
C SER A 124 -13.26 25.29 19.47
N SER A 125 -14.16 26.24 19.57
CA SER A 125 -14.16 27.67 19.25
C SER A 125 -12.93 28.53 19.65
N ALA A 126 -11.85 27.97 20.22
CA ALA A 126 -10.68 28.75 20.65
C ALA A 126 -9.65 29.01 19.54
N ASP A 127 -9.51 28.10 18.57
CA ASP A 127 -8.52 28.20 17.48
C ASP A 127 -9.00 29.01 16.28
N ALA A 128 -10.32 29.24 16.16
CA ALA A 128 -10.88 30.03 15.05
C ALA A 128 -10.42 31.50 15.09
N ALA A 129 -10.20 32.05 16.27
CA ALA A 129 -9.81 33.47 16.43
C ALA A 129 -8.33 33.75 16.07
N GLN A 130 -7.47 32.73 16.09
CA GLN A 130 -6.05 32.86 15.75
C GLN A 130 -5.75 32.64 14.27
N ARG A 131 -6.73 32.08 13.50
CA ARG A 131 -6.63 31.79 12.06
C ARG A 131 -6.93 32.97 11.14
N ASP A 132 -7.47 34.10 11.69
CA ASP A 132 -7.83 35.29 10.91
C ASP A 132 -6.62 36.12 10.39
N ALA A 133 -5.39 35.80 10.79
CA ALA A 133 -4.17 36.44 10.32
C ALA A 133 -3.41 35.68 9.25
N PHE A 134 -4.10 34.86 8.43
CA PHE A 134 -3.48 34.07 7.38
C PHE A 134 -3.09 34.91 6.16
N ASP A 135 -1.79 35.06 5.91
CA ASP A 135 -1.25 35.60 4.66
C ASP A 135 -1.14 34.47 3.62
N PRO A 136 -1.92 34.49 2.52
CA PRO A 136 -1.90 33.44 1.50
C PRO A 136 -0.57 33.35 0.75
N PHE A 137 0.30 34.37 0.85
CA PHE A 137 1.61 34.45 0.21
C PHE A 137 2.77 34.25 1.20
N ALA A 138 2.49 34.10 2.49
CA ALA A 138 3.54 33.77 3.45
C ALA A 138 4.17 32.43 3.05
N PRO A 139 5.52 32.31 3.00
CA PRO A 139 6.15 31.02 2.83
C PRO A 139 5.68 30.10 3.96
N PRO A 140 5.48 28.80 3.71
CA PRO A 140 5.10 27.86 4.75
C PRO A 140 6.10 28.01 5.89
N LEU A 141 5.60 28.32 7.09
CA LEU A 141 6.43 28.41 8.28
C LEU A 141 7.14 27.07 8.42
N ALA A 142 8.46 27.08 8.32
CA ALA A 142 9.32 25.89 8.30
C ALA A 142 9.19 25.01 9.57
N ASN A 143 8.32 25.38 10.50
CA ASN A 143 8.11 24.75 11.79
C ASN A 143 6.67 24.27 12.07
N GLN A 144 5.74 24.38 11.10
CA GLN A 144 4.41 23.77 11.24
C GLN A 144 4.36 22.51 10.34
N THR A 145 4.68 21.40 10.93
CA THR A 145 4.57 20.06 10.33
C THR A 145 3.15 19.48 10.46
N ASP A 146 2.13 20.33 10.36
CA ASP A 146 0.78 19.82 10.21
C ASP A 146 0.65 19.27 8.79
N PRO A 147 0.39 17.97 8.61
CA PRO A 147 0.24 17.41 7.29
C PRO A 147 -0.93 18.12 6.60
N ALA A 148 -0.67 18.77 5.46
CA ALA A 148 -1.68 19.45 4.68
C ALA A 148 -2.83 18.48 4.36
N THR A 149 -3.99 18.69 4.96
CA THR A 149 -5.17 17.89 4.69
C THR A 149 -5.86 18.35 3.40
N PHE A 150 -6.63 17.47 2.75
CA PHE A 150 -7.45 17.90 1.60
C PHE A 150 -8.36 19.07 1.96
N GLY A 151 -8.88 19.09 3.22
CA GLY A 151 -9.71 20.17 3.71
C GLY A 151 -8.98 21.53 3.71
N GLU A 152 -7.77 21.57 4.24
CA GLU A 152 -6.94 22.79 4.27
C GLU A 152 -6.55 23.26 2.86
N VAL A 153 -6.19 22.32 1.98
CA VAL A 153 -5.88 22.67 0.58
C VAL A 153 -7.08 23.32 -0.11
N PHE A 154 -8.28 22.72 -0.01
CA PHE A 154 -9.48 23.28 -0.63
C PHE A 154 -9.93 24.58 0.05
N GLU A 155 -9.80 24.70 1.36
CA GLU A 155 -10.07 25.95 2.07
C GLU A 155 -9.13 27.06 1.58
N ARG A 156 -7.84 26.77 1.43
CA ARG A 156 -6.86 27.71 0.88
C ARG A 156 -7.19 28.14 -0.54
N LEU A 157 -7.52 27.18 -1.44
CA LEU A 157 -7.96 27.47 -2.80
C LEU A 157 -9.21 28.36 -2.82
N ARG A 158 -10.17 28.13 -1.92
CA ARG A 158 -11.37 28.95 -1.77
C ARG A 158 -11.04 30.36 -1.30
N ARG A 159 -10.14 30.52 -0.33
CA ARG A 159 -9.67 31.83 0.14
C ARG A 159 -8.95 32.63 -0.95
N MET A 160 -8.21 31.92 -1.82
CA MET A 160 -7.59 32.51 -3.01
C MET A 160 -8.58 32.80 -4.14
N ASN A 161 -9.88 32.59 -3.95
CA ASN A 161 -10.94 32.75 -4.95
C ASN A 161 -10.71 31.93 -6.22
N VAL A 162 -10.14 30.72 -6.13
CA VAL A 162 -9.99 29.84 -7.28
C VAL A 162 -11.37 29.36 -7.76
N PRO A 163 -11.73 29.56 -9.03
CA PRO A 163 -13.06 29.17 -9.54
C PRO A 163 -13.29 27.66 -9.50
N PRO A 164 -14.55 27.16 -9.26
CA PRO A 164 -14.88 25.75 -9.28
C PRO A 164 -14.44 25.00 -10.54
N ALA A 165 -14.60 25.61 -11.72
CA ALA A 165 -14.18 25.04 -13.00
C ALA A 165 -12.66 24.80 -13.08
N GLN A 166 -11.86 25.67 -12.46
CA GLN A 166 -10.41 25.49 -12.41
C GLN A 166 -10.01 24.37 -11.45
N VAL A 167 -10.72 24.24 -10.32
CA VAL A 167 -10.51 23.12 -9.39
C VAL A 167 -10.88 21.79 -10.07
N GLU A 168 -11.99 21.75 -10.81
CA GLU A 168 -12.39 20.58 -11.58
C GLU A 168 -11.36 20.18 -12.63
N GLN A 169 -10.78 21.17 -13.32
CA GLN A 169 -9.71 20.94 -14.29
C GLN A 169 -8.45 20.39 -13.61
N LEU A 170 -8.00 20.97 -12.51
CA LEU A 170 -6.87 20.48 -11.71
C LEU A 170 -7.06 19.04 -11.27
N LEU A 171 -8.26 18.67 -10.80
CA LEU A 171 -8.58 17.31 -10.40
C LEU A 171 -8.57 16.32 -11.57
N ARG A 172 -8.93 16.76 -12.79
CA ARG A 172 -8.86 15.93 -14.00
C ARG A 172 -7.42 15.72 -14.49
N GLU A 173 -6.55 16.70 -14.27
CA GLU A 173 -5.15 16.67 -14.66
C GLU A 173 -4.25 16.03 -13.60
N LEU A 174 -4.78 15.75 -12.41
CA LEU A 174 -4.04 15.16 -11.31
C LEU A 174 -3.67 13.71 -11.65
N ASP A 175 -2.37 13.47 -11.81
CA ASP A 175 -1.80 12.16 -12.09
C ASP A 175 -0.57 11.93 -11.20
N ILE A 176 -0.75 11.10 -10.18
CA ILE A 176 0.30 10.72 -9.23
C ILE A 176 0.62 9.25 -9.46
N ARG A 177 1.84 8.96 -9.87
CA ARG A 177 2.31 7.58 -10.02
C ARG A 177 3.37 7.26 -8.98
N LEU A 178 3.02 6.37 -8.06
CA LEU A 178 3.95 5.86 -7.05
C LEU A 178 4.64 4.61 -7.59
N VAL A 179 5.98 4.62 -7.60
CA VAL A 179 6.78 3.53 -8.17
C VAL A 179 7.53 2.80 -7.05
N PHE A 180 7.29 1.50 -6.92
CA PHE A 180 8.03 0.63 -6.02
C PHE A 180 9.33 0.20 -6.66
N THR A 181 10.45 0.56 -6.04
CA THR A 181 11.79 0.23 -6.50
C THR A 181 12.31 -1.05 -5.84
N ALA A 182 13.24 -1.73 -6.51
CA ALA A 182 13.83 -2.97 -6.02
C ALA A 182 14.91 -2.68 -4.97
N HIS A 183 14.76 -3.24 -3.75
CA HIS A 183 15.71 -3.14 -2.65
C HIS A 183 15.87 -4.50 -1.95
N PRO A 184 16.62 -5.44 -2.53
CA PRO A 184 16.73 -6.82 -2.02
C PRO A 184 17.33 -6.90 -0.63
N THR A 185 18.06 -5.88 -0.17
CA THR A 185 18.67 -5.83 1.16
C THR A 185 17.71 -5.45 2.28
N GLU A 186 16.54 -4.94 1.94
CA GLU A 186 15.53 -4.43 2.91
C GLU A 186 14.35 -5.40 3.13
N ILE A 187 14.48 -6.65 2.69
CA ILE A 187 13.41 -7.63 2.85
C ILE A 187 13.29 -8.05 4.31
N VAL A 188 12.31 -7.47 5.00
CA VAL A 188 11.94 -7.90 6.36
C VAL A 188 11.09 -9.15 6.29
N ARG A 189 11.35 -10.14 7.16
CA ARG A 189 10.57 -11.38 7.22
C ARG A 189 9.08 -11.10 7.49
N HIS A 190 8.20 -11.76 6.76
CA HIS A 190 6.74 -11.64 6.95
C HIS A 190 6.31 -11.87 8.40
N THR A 191 6.96 -12.82 9.10
CA THR A 191 6.70 -13.12 10.51
C THR A 191 6.97 -11.91 11.41
N VAL A 192 8.03 -11.14 11.15
CA VAL A 192 8.34 -9.91 11.91
C VAL A 192 7.29 -8.84 11.62
N ARG A 193 6.93 -8.62 10.36
CA ARG A 193 5.86 -7.66 9.98
C ARG A 193 4.52 -7.99 10.63
N HIS A 194 4.15 -9.26 10.69
CA HIS A 194 2.94 -9.68 11.39
C HIS A 194 2.97 -9.32 12.87
N LYS A 195 4.11 -9.50 13.53
CA LYS A 195 4.29 -9.13 14.94
C LYS A 195 4.21 -7.62 15.14
N GLN A 196 4.92 -6.84 14.30
CA GLN A 196 4.85 -5.38 14.31
C GLN A 196 3.39 -4.88 14.20
N ARG A 197 2.61 -5.45 13.28
CA ARG A 197 1.20 -5.10 13.10
C ARG A 197 0.34 -5.50 14.32
N ARG A 198 0.55 -6.69 14.89
CA ARG A 198 -0.18 -7.11 16.10
C ARG A 198 0.13 -6.19 17.26
N VAL A 199 1.40 -5.86 17.49
CA VAL A 199 1.83 -4.89 18.50
C VAL A 199 1.15 -3.53 18.25
N ALA A 200 1.18 -3.01 17.04
CA ALA A 200 0.53 -1.75 16.67
C ALA A 200 -0.98 -1.75 16.96
N ASN A 201 -1.68 -2.84 16.63
CA ASN A 201 -3.12 -2.99 16.89
C ASN A 201 -3.44 -3.09 18.38
N LEU A 202 -2.63 -3.81 19.16
CA LEU A 202 -2.80 -3.90 20.62
C LEU A 202 -2.55 -2.56 21.30
N LEU A 203 -1.52 -1.82 20.87
CA LEU A 203 -1.28 -0.46 21.34
C LEU A 203 -2.46 0.47 21.03
N GLN A 204 -3.06 0.35 19.84
CA GLN A 204 -4.27 1.11 19.49
C GLN A 204 -5.47 0.79 20.38
N GLN A 205 -5.67 -0.48 20.73
CA GLN A 205 -6.76 -0.90 21.63
C GLN A 205 -6.56 -0.34 23.04
N LEU A 206 -5.33 -0.36 23.56
CA LEU A 206 -5.00 0.22 24.87
C LEU A 206 -5.19 1.74 24.93
N GLN A 207 -5.11 2.41 23.79
CA GLN A 207 -5.18 3.86 23.66
C GLN A 207 -6.58 4.39 23.37
N SER A 208 -7.53 3.50 23.07
CA SER A 208 -8.92 3.90 22.83
C SER A 208 -9.48 4.64 24.05
N ASP A 209 -10.01 5.86 23.84
CA ASP A 209 -10.66 6.68 24.87
C ASP A 209 -11.94 6.03 25.42
N ALA A 210 -12.41 4.95 24.81
CA ALA A 210 -13.50 4.17 25.35
C ALA A 210 -13.11 3.64 26.73
N PRO A 211 -13.95 3.78 27.78
CA PRO A 211 -13.70 3.24 29.09
C PRO A 211 -13.74 1.70 29.00
N LEU A 212 -12.61 1.14 28.55
CA LEU A 212 -12.40 -0.30 28.64
C LEU A 212 -12.46 -0.72 30.11
N ALA A 213 -13.24 -1.75 30.40
CA ALA A 213 -13.21 -2.34 31.72
C ALA A 213 -11.76 -2.67 32.10
N HIS A 214 -11.39 -2.48 33.36
CA HIS A 214 -10.02 -2.70 33.86
C HIS A 214 -9.46 -4.06 33.42
N GLN A 215 -10.27 -5.10 33.46
CA GLN A 215 -9.91 -6.45 33.02
C GLN A 215 -9.49 -6.49 31.52
N LEU A 216 -10.20 -5.80 30.63
CA LEU A 216 -9.85 -5.77 29.20
C LEU A 216 -8.52 -5.08 28.94
N ARG A 217 -8.14 -4.10 29.77
CA ARG A 217 -6.83 -3.44 29.65
C ARG A 217 -5.71 -4.36 30.13
N GLU A 218 -5.93 -5.10 31.20
CA GLU A 218 -4.97 -6.10 31.68
C GLU A 218 -4.79 -7.21 30.64
N ASP A 219 -5.87 -7.78 30.12
CA ASP A 219 -5.82 -8.81 29.08
C ASP A 219 -5.07 -8.32 27.82
N CYS A 220 -5.29 -7.07 27.40
CA CYS A 220 -4.61 -6.48 26.26
C CYS A 220 -3.11 -6.23 26.54
N ARG A 221 -2.75 -5.83 27.76
CA ARG A 221 -1.36 -5.67 28.20
C ARG A 221 -0.63 -7.00 28.21
N ASP A 222 -1.26 -8.04 28.74
CA ASP A 222 -0.70 -9.40 28.78
C ASP A 222 -0.48 -9.96 27.36
N GLN A 223 -1.43 -9.75 26.46
CA GLN A 223 -1.29 -10.10 25.05
C GLN A 223 -0.14 -9.33 24.37
N LEU A 224 0.04 -8.06 24.71
CA LEU A 224 1.13 -7.25 24.16
C LEU A 224 2.48 -7.76 24.68
N GLU A 225 2.61 -8.09 25.96
CA GLU A 225 3.83 -8.68 26.51
C GLU A 225 4.14 -10.03 25.87
N GLU A 226 3.13 -10.89 25.69
CA GLU A 226 3.28 -12.18 25.01
C GLU A 226 3.75 -11.99 23.57
N GLU A 227 3.19 -11.04 22.80
CA GLU A 227 3.58 -10.80 21.43
C GLU A 227 5.02 -10.25 21.31
N ILE A 228 5.45 -9.38 22.25
CA ILE A 228 6.83 -8.89 22.33
C ILE A 228 7.79 -10.04 22.67
N ARG A 229 7.40 -10.95 23.57
CA ARG A 229 8.16 -12.14 23.93
C ARG A 229 8.29 -13.11 22.75
N LEU A 230 7.22 -13.34 21.99
CA LEU A 230 7.25 -14.12 20.76
C LEU A 230 8.12 -13.47 19.68
N TRP A 231 8.13 -12.15 19.63
CA TRP A 231 9.01 -11.41 18.73
C TRP A 231 10.47 -11.57 19.13
N TRP A 232 10.80 -11.43 20.40
CA TRP A 232 12.12 -11.70 20.94
C TRP A 232 12.66 -13.07 20.51
N ARG A 233 11.84 -14.10 20.47
CA ARG A 233 12.21 -15.46 20.05
C ARG A 233 12.18 -15.69 18.54
N THR A 234 11.83 -14.69 17.75
CA THR A 234 11.74 -14.79 16.29
C THR A 234 13.03 -14.31 15.65
N ASP A 235 13.59 -15.07 14.71
CA ASP A 235 14.73 -14.61 13.92
C ASP A 235 14.34 -13.46 13.01
N GLU A 236 15.08 -12.35 13.05
CA GLU A 236 14.88 -11.19 12.20
C GLU A 236 15.55 -11.35 10.83
N LEU A 237 16.67 -12.06 10.79
CA LEU A 237 17.46 -12.26 9.58
C LEU A 237 16.97 -13.47 8.78
N HIS A 238 17.01 -13.35 7.46
CA HIS A 238 16.86 -14.51 6.59
C HIS A 238 18.11 -15.37 6.65
N GLN A 239 17.91 -16.70 6.81
CA GLN A 239 19.02 -17.67 6.80
C GLN A 239 19.52 -18.01 5.40
N PHE A 240 18.81 -17.53 4.36
CA PHE A 240 19.13 -17.72 2.95
C PHE A 240 19.13 -16.38 2.22
N LYS A 241 19.83 -16.32 1.09
CA LYS A 241 19.79 -15.13 0.23
C LYS A 241 18.41 -15.05 -0.44
N PRO A 242 17.64 -13.96 -0.25
CA PRO A 242 16.35 -13.80 -0.90
C PRO A 242 16.48 -13.87 -2.42
N THR A 243 15.49 -14.46 -3.06
CA THR A 243 15.33 -14.47 -4.52
C THR A 243 14.55 -13.24 -4.98
N VAL A 244 14.55 -12.96 -6.29
CA VAL A 244 13.73 -11.89 -6.88
C VAL A 244 12.23 -12.12 -6.62
N ILE A 245 11.78 -13.36 -6.57
CA ILE A 245 10.36 -13.68 -6.25
C ILE A 245 10.04 -13.39 -4.78
N ASP A 246 10.97 -13.62 -3.85
CA ASP A 246 10.78 -13.24 -2.44
C ASP A 246 10.66 -11.71 -2.30
N GLU A 247 11.40 -10.97 -3.12
CA GLU A 247 11.32 -9.50 -3.19
C GLU A 247 9.95 -9.04 -3.75
N VAL A 248 9.47 -9.69 -4.82
CA VAL A 248 8.13 -9.46 -5.36
C VAL A 248 7.08 -9.71 -4.30
N ASP A 249 7.11 -10.85 -3.62
CA ASP A 249 6.17 -11.22 -2.56
C ASP A 249 6.19 -10.21 -1.41
N SER A 250 7.38 -9.76 -1.01
CA SER A 250 7.55 -8.69 -0.02
C SER A 250 6.85 -7.39 -0.41
N THR A 251 6.95 -6.99 -1.67
CA THR A 251 6.32 -5.78 -2.20
C THR A 251 4.80 -5.95 -2.30
N LEU A 252 4.33 -7.08 -2.82
CA LEU A 252 2.91 -7.37 -2.97
C LEU A 252 2.17 -7.41 -1.63
N HIS A 253 2.86 -7.77 -0.57
CA HIS A 253 2.32 -7.73 0.79
C HIS A 253 1.80 -6.34 1.18
N TYR A 254 2.49 -5.25 0.82
CA TYR A 254 2.02 -3.89 1.09
C TYR A 254 0.74 -3.55 0.31
N PHE A 255 0.63 -4.03 -0.92
CA PHE A 255 -0.59 -3.84 -1.70
C PHE A 255 -1.78 -4.56 -1.06
N GLN A 256 -1.59 -5.83 -0.68
CA GLN A 256 -2.65 -6.65 -0.09
C GLN A 256 -3.09 -6.13 1.28
N GLN A 257 -2.14 -5.70 2.11
CA GLN A 257 -2.41 -5.43 3.51
C GLN A 257 -2.74 -3.97 3.81
N VAL A 258 -2.35 -3.06 2.92
CA VAL A 258 -2.48 -1.61 3.17
C VAL A 258 -3.14 -0.90 1.99
N LEU A 259 -2.52 -0.92 0.81
CA LEU A 259 -2.92 -0.03 -0.28
C LEU A 259 -4.29 -0.36 -0.85
N PHE A 260 -4.68 -1.64 -0.89
CA PHE A 260 -5.97 -2.07 -1.39
C PHE A 260 -7.14 -1.43 -0.64
N ASP A 261 -7.01 -1.26 0.67
CA ASP A 261 -8.03 -0.64 1.51
C ASP A 261 -7.81 0.87 1.73
N ALA A 262 -6.56 1.33 1.73
CA ALA A 262 -6.23 2.74 1.97
C ALA A 262 -6.65 3.65 0.80
N MET A 263 -6.51 3.19 -0.45
CA MET A 263 -6.79 4.01 -1.61
C MET A 263 -8.26 4.43 -1.75
N PRO A 264 -9.26 3.55 -1.55
CA PRO A 264 -10.66 3.97 -1.48
C PRO A 264 -10.95 4.95 -0.33
N GLN A 265 -10.28 4.79 0.82
CA GLN A 265 -10.42 5.72 1.95
C GLN A 265 -9.85 7.10 1.61
N LEU A 266 -8.69 7.16 0.97
CA LEU A 266 -8.09 8.42 0.50
C LEU A 266 -9.04 9.17 -0.45
N ARG A 267 -9.65 8.45 -1.40
CA ARG A 267 -10.65 9.03 -2.30
C ARG A 267 -11.88 9.55 -1.56
N ARG A 268 -12.41 8.81 -0.59
CA ARG A 268 -13.54 9.28 0.23
C ARG A 268 -13.21 10.56 0.98
N ARG A 269 -12.01 10.66 1.54
CA ARG A 269 -11.53 11.88 2.21
C ARG A 269 -11.45 13.06 1.23
N LEU A 270 -10.91 12.82 0.02
CA LEU A 270 -10.88 13.82 -1.05
C LEU A 270 -12.30 14.32 -1.40
N ILE A 271 -13.24 13.40 -1.65
CA ILE A 271 -14.63 13.72 -1.99
C ILE A 271 -15.30 14.51 -0.87
N SER A 272 -15.14 14.06 0.38
CA SER A 272 -15.75 14.73 1.55
C SER A 272 -15.21 16.15 1.74
N ALA A 273 -13.90 16.33 1.58
CA ALA A 273 -13.27 17.65 1.66
C ALA A 273 -13.72 18.57 0.50
N LEU A 274 -13.79 18.02 -0.71
CA LEU A 274 -14.22 18.76 -1.88
C LEU A 274 -15.67 19.24 -1.72
N HIS A 275 -16.60 18.36 -1.33
CA HIS A 275 -18.03 18.74 -1.15
C HIS A 275 -18.22 19.81 -0.09
N ARG A 276 -17.36 19.88 0.94
CA ARG A 276 -17.42 20.91 1.98
C ARG A 276 -17.05 22.29 1.46
N HIS A 277 -16.09 22.40 0.57
CA HIS A 277 -15.54 23.67 0.11
C HIS A 277 -16.00 24.06 -1.30
N TYR A 278 -16.27 23.08 -2.17
CA TYR A 278 -16.69 23.20 -3.57
C TYR A 278 -17.82 22.22 -3.90
N PRO A 279 -19.04 22.42 -3.38
CA PRO A 279 -20.15 21.47 -3.50
C PRO A 279 -20.58 21.20 -4.95
N ASP A 280 -20.35 22.14 -5.86
CA ASP A 280 -20.72 22.05 -7.28
C ASP A 280 -19.66 21.34 -8.14
N VAL A 281 -18.50 20.98 -7.58
CA VAL A 281 -17.42 20.30 -8.29
C VAL A 281 -17.51 18.79 -8.11
N HIS A 282 -17.45 18.06 -9.23
CA HIS A 282 -17.49 16.61 -9.23
C HIS A 282 -16.07 16.03 -9.32
N VAL A 283 -15.77 15.07 -8.46
CA VAL A 283 -14.51 14.32 -8.55
C VAL A 283 -14.56 13.42 -9.78
N PRO A 284 -13.57 13.49 -10.69
CA PRO A 284 -13.49 12.59 -11.83
C PRO A 284 -13.55 11.11 -11.41
N GLN A 285 -14.16 10.26 -12.24
CA GLN A 285 -14.19 8.82 -11.97
C GLN A 285 -12.81 8.18 -12.11
N ALA A 286 -11.94 8.74 -12.97
CA ALA A 286 -10.58 8.30 -13.13
C ALA A 286 -9.79 8.39 -11.81
N SER A 287 -8.89 7.44 -11.61
CA SER A 287 -7.99 7.47 -10.45
C SER A 287 -6.96 8.58 -10.62
N PHE A 288 -6.77 9.37 -9.58
CA PHE A 288 -5.70 10.37 -9.50
C PHE A 288 -4.35 9.77 -9.08
N CYS A 289 -4.34 8.51 -8.66
CA CYS A 289 -3.14 7.81 -8.22
C CYS A 289 -3.07 6.43 -8.86
N THR A 290 -1.92 6.12 -9.43
CA THR A 290 -1.61 4.82 -10.03
C THR A 290 -0.28 4.29 -9.48
N PHE A 291 -0.01 3.01 -9.68
CA PHE A 291 1.17 2.35 -9.17
C PHE A 291 2.03 1.78 -10.29
N GLY A 292 3.34 1.94 -10.15
CA GLY A 292 4.35 1.27 -10.93
C GLY A 292 5.24 0.40 -10.05
N SER A 293 5.95 -0.55 -10.65
CA SER A 293 6.92 -1.37 -9.94
C SER A 293 8.10 -1.71 -10.84
N TRP A 294 9.30 -1.68 -10.26
CA TRP A 294 10.54 -2.20 -10.85
C TRP A 294 10.84 -3.61 -10.37
N VAL A 295 10.19 -4.03 -9.29
CA VAL A 295 10.43 -5.33 -8.65
C VAL A 295 10.02 -6.47 -9.58
N GLY A 296 10.96 -7.34 -9.91
CA GLY A 296 10.76 -8.42 -10.87
C GLY A 296 10.84 -8.02 -12.35
N SER A 297 11.13 -6.73 -12.66
CA SER A 297 11.22 -6.21 -14.03
C SER A 297 12.46 -5.34 -14.31
N ASP A 298 13.19 -4.92 -13.28
CA ASP A 298 14.44 -4.18 -13.41
C ASP A 298 15.60 -5.12 -13.67
N ARG A 299 16.08 -5.13 -14.92
CA ARG A 299 17.19 -5.98 -15.38
C ARG A 299 18.54 -5.24 -15.39
N ASP A 300 18.52 -3.94 -15.10
CA ASP A 300 19.71 -3.11 -15.12
C ASP A 300 20.65 -3.51 -13.95
N GLY A 301 21.82 -4.09 -14.31
CA GLY A 301 22.77 -4.59 -13.34
C GLY A 301 22.35 -5.84 -12.55
N ASN A 302 21.17 -6.41 -12.79
CA ASN A 302 20.68 -7.59 -12.08
C ASN A 302 20.41 -8.78 -13.03
N PRO A 303 21.36 -9.71 -13.19
CA PRO A 303 21.22 -10.87 -14.08
C PRO A 303 20.17 -11.88 -13.60
N SER A 304 19.72 -11.80 -12.34
CA SER A 304 18.69 -12.68 -11.79
C SER A 304 17.27 -12.30 -12.25
N VAL A 305 17.06 -11.10 -12.81
CA VAL A 305 15.78 -10.66 -13.36
C VAL A 305 15.71 -11.08 -14.83
N THR A 306 15.23 -12.29 -15.07
CA THR A 306 15.07 -12.87 -16.42
C THR A 306 13.66 -12.58 -16.97
N PRO A 307 13.41 -12.77 -18.30
CA PRO A 307 12.06 -12.70 -18.86
C PRO A 307 11.06 -13.62 -18.16
N GLU A 308 11.49 -14.80 -17.74
CA GLU A 308 10.70 -15.73 -16.95
C GLU A 308 10.26 -15.15 -15.61
N ILE A 309 11.18 -14.51 -14.87
CA ILE A 309 10.88 -13.85 -13.60
C ILE A 309 9.87 -12.72 -13.81
N THR A 310 10.05 -11.91 -14.86
CA THR A 310 9.10 -10.83 -15.18
C THR A 310 7.71 -11.38 -15.51
N TRP A 311 7.63 -12.47 -16.27
CA TRP A 311 6.37 -13.14 -16.57
C TRP A 311 5.69 -13.68 -15.29
N ARG A 312 6.44 -14.41 -14.47
CA ARG A 312 5.95 -14.92 -13.18
C ARG A 312 5.47 -13.79 -12.26
N THR A 313 6.20 -12.67 -12.22
CA THR A 313 5.81 -11.48 -11.46
C THR A 313 4.46 -10.94 -11.94
N ALA A 314 4.28 -10.79 -13.26
CA ALA A 314 3.01 -10.32 -13.82
C ALA A 314 1.84 -11.28 -13.52
N CYS A 315 2.08 -12.58 -13.65
CA CYS A 315 1.07 -13.60 -13.29
C CYS A 315 0.74 -13.57 -11.79
N TYR A 316 1.73 -13.37 -10.92
CA TYR A 316 1.55 -13.32 -9.47
C TYR A 316 0.78 -12.06 -9.04
N GLN A 317 1.12 -10.89 -9.59
CA GLN A 317 0.34 -9.66 -9.38
C GLN A 317 -1.13 -9.85 -9.77
N ARG A 318 -1.38 -10.44 -10.94
CA ARG A 318 -2.73 -10.71 -11.43
C ARG A 318 -3.47 -11.72 -10.56
N GLN A 319 -2.81 -12.78 -10.13
CA GLN A 319 -3.37 -13.76 -9.21
C GLN A 319 -3.85 -13.09 -7.92
N LEU A 320 -2.98 -12.31 -7.27
CA LEU A 320 -3.30 -11.61 -6.04
C LEU A 320 -4.53 -10.69 -6.19
N MET A 321 -4.60 -9.93 -7.28
CA MET A 321 -5.74 -9.06 -7.54
C MET A 321 -7.04 -9.82 -7.72
N LEU A 322 -7.02 -10.93 -8.48
CA LEU A 322 -8.20 -11.76 -8.69
C LEU A 322 -8.69 -12.40 -7.38
N GLU A 323 -7.77 -12.86 -6.51
CA GLU A 323 -8.11 -13.41 -5.20
C GLU A 323 -8.76 -12.35 -4.28
N LEU A 324 -8.24 -11.12 -4.27
CA LEU A 324 -8.81 -10.01 -3.52
C LEU A 324 -10.21 -9.64 -4.05
N TYR A 325 -10.40 -9.58 -5.37
CA TYR A 325 -11.71 -9.31 -5.97
C TYR A 325 -12.71 -10.43 -5.70
N ILE A 326 -12.30 -11.70 -5.78
CA ILE A 326 -13.16 -12.84 -5.43
C ILE A 326 -13.65 -12.72 -3.98
N SER A 327 -12.74 -12.43 -3.04
CA SER A 327 -13.09 -12.22 -1.64
C SER A 327 -14.07 -11.05 -1.45
N SER A 328 -13.80 -9.91 -2.11
CA SER A 328 -14.66 -8.72 -2.04
C SER A 328 -16.05 -8.97 -2.62
N VAL A 329 -16.16 -9.66 -3.78
CA VAL A 329 -17.44 -10.01 -4.41
C VAL A 329 -18.20 -11.06 -3.60
N GLN A 330 -17.51 -12.00 -2.93
CA GLN A 330 -18.15 -12.95 -2.01
C GLN A 330 -18.80 -12.24 -0.82
N SER A 331 -18.11 -11.26 -0.24
CA SER A 331 -18.66 -10.42 0.84
C SER A 331 -19.84 -9.58 0.34
N LEU A 332 -19.69 -8.92 -0.80
CA LEU A 332 -20.76 -8.13 -1.44
C LEU A 332 -22.02 -8.97 -1.75
N ARG A 333 -21.84 -10.21 -2.22
CA ARG A 333 -22.93 -11.15 -2.43
C ARG A 333 -23.70 -11.49 -1.15
N GLN A 334 -23.02 -11.53 0.01
CA GLN A 334 -23.70 -11.73 1.30
C GLN A 334 -24.52 -10.50 1.69
N GLN A 335 -24.01 -9.32 1.43
CA GLN A 335 -24.65 -8.05 1.78
C GLN A 335 -25.87 -7.76 0.88
N LEU A 336 -25.76 -7.97 -0.43
CA LEU A 336 -26.82 -7.64 -1.40
C LEU A 336 -27.86 -8.77 -1.54
N SER A 337 -28.46 -9.17 -0.42
CA SER A 337 -29.55 -10.16 -0.34
C SER A 337 -30.94 -9.56 -0.56
N ILE A 338 -31.04 -8.60 -1.47
CA ILE A 338 -32.27 -7.85 -1.72
C ILE A 338 -33.23 -8.70 -2.57
N SER A 339 -34.47 -8.87 -2.08
CA SER A 339 -35.51 -9.63 -2.76
C SER A 339 -36.41 -8.73 -3.63
N MET A 340 -36.75 -9.22 -4.83
CA MET A 340 -37.72 -8.57 -5.74
C MET A 340 -39.14 -8.47 -5.15
N GLN A 341 -39.42 -9.18 -4.06
CA GLN A 341 -40.72 -9.05 -3.37
C GLN A 341 -40.84 -7.73 -2.61
N TRP A 342 -39.72 -7.12 -2.22
CA TRP A 342 -39.68 -5.94 -1.37
C TRP A 342 -39.06 -4.72 -2.03
N SER A 343 -38.33 -4.90 -3.14
CA SER A 343 -37.67 -3.82 -3.86
C SER A 343 -37.79 -4.02 -5.36
N GLN A 344 -37.94 -2.92 -6.08
CA GLN A 344 -37.84 -2.93 -7.53
C GLN A 344 -36.38 -3.13 -7.95
N VAL A 345 -36.17 -3.61 -9.15
CA VAL A 345 -34.86 -3.85 -9.76
C VAL A 345 -34.84 -3.26 -11.16
N ALA A 346 -33.78 -2.63 -11.55
CA ALA A 346 -33.68 -2.01 -12.86
C ALA A 346 -33.87 -3.06 -13.98
N PRO A 347 -34.63 -2.76 -15.04
CA PRO A 347 -34.83 -3.66 -16.18
C PRO A 347 -33.52 -4.11 -16.80
N SER A 348 -32.51 -3.24 -16.90
CA SER A 348 -31.19 -3.54 -17.45
C SER A 348 -30.46 -4.68 -16.71
N LEU A 349 -30.62 -4.75 -15.38
CA LEU A 349 -30.04 -5.86 -14.60
C LEU A 349 -30.76 -7.18 -14.90
N LEU A 350 -32.10 -7.16 -15.03
CA LEU A 350 -32.89 -8.34 -15.35
C LEU A 350 -32.59 -8.85 -16.76
N GLU A 351 -32.47 -7.95 -17.73
CA GLU A 351 -32.05 -8.27 -19.11
C GLU A 351 -30.67 -8.91 -19.13
N SER A 352 -29.72 -8.35 -18.39
CA SER A 352 -28.38 -8.91 -18.27
C SER A 352 -28.39 -10.31 -17.63
N LEU A 353 -29.24 -10.54 -16.64
CA LEU A 353 -29.40 -11.86 -16.02
C LEU A 353 -30.01 -12.88 -16.99
N GLU A 354 -30.96 -12.48 -17.82
CA GLU A 354 -31.51 -13.38 -18.84
C GLU A 354 -30.48 -13.70 -19.93
N MET A 355 -29.65 -12.74 -20.32
CA MET A 355 -28.52 -13.00 -21.21
C MET A 355 -27.50 -13.96 -20.58
N ASP A 356 -27.14 -13.74 -19.31
CA ASP A 356 -26.24 -14.64 -18.58
C ASP A 356 -26.82 -16.06 -18.45
N ARG A 357 -28.15 -16.18 -18.25
CA ARG A 357 -28.86 -17.46 -18.19
C ARG A 357 -28.81 -18.21 -19.52
N LEU A 358 -29.03 -17.50 -20.64
CA LEU A 358 -28.99 -18.10 -21.98
C LEU A 358 -27.58 -18.56 -22.35
N ARG A 359 -26.56 -17.79 -21.92
CA ARG A 359 -25.15 -18.07 -22.23
C ARG A 359 -24.56 -19.17 -21.35
N PHE A 360 -24.93 -19.22 -20.08
CA PHE A 360 -24.35 -20.11 -19.07
C PHE A 360 -25.44 -20.77 -18.23
N PRO A 361 -26.28 -21.63 -18.81
CA PRO A 361 -27.42 -22.24 -18.14
C PRO A 361 -27.04 -23.10 -16.94
N GLU A 362 -25.86 -23.68 -16.92
CA GLU A 362 -25.36 -24.53 -15.83
C GLU A 362 -25.15 -23.74 -14.52
N ILE A 363 -24.81 -22.45 -14.59
CA ILE A 363 -24.69 -21.60 -13.41
C ILE A 363 -26.08 -21.28 -12.87
N TYR A 364 -27.02 -20.96 -13.77
CA TYR A 364 -28.40 -20.71 -13.40
C TYR A 364 -29.00 -21.93 -12.69
N GLU A 365 -28.90 -23.12 -13.26
CA GLU A 365 -29.43 -24.35 -12.67
C GLU A 365 -28.88 -24.62 -11.27
N ARG A 366 -27.58 -24.40 -11.05
CA ARG A 366 -26.95 -24.57 -9.73
C ARG A 366 -27.38 -23.52 -8.70
N ARG A 367 -27.70 -22.29 -9.10
CA ARG A 367 -27.88 -21.15 -8.20
C ARG A 367 -29.31 -20.61 -8.13
N ALA A 368 -30.11 -20.76 -9.20
CA ALA A 368 -31.45 -20.19 -9.29
C ALA A 368 -32.43 -20.76 -8.25
N ALA A 369 -32.34 -22.05 -7.92
CA ALA A 369 -33.17 -22.64 -6.88
C ALA A 369 -33.06 -21.92 -5.54
N ARG A 370 -31.89 -21.35 -5.25
CA ARG A 370 -31.61 -20.65 -4.00
C ARG A 370 -31.82 -19.14 -4.09
N TYR A 371 -31.54 -18.51 -5.24
CA TYR A 371 -31.47 -17.05 -5.39
C TYR A 371 -32.45 -16.47 -6.43
N ARG A 372 -33.51 -17.24 -6.78
CA ARG A 372 -34.47 -16.84 -7.83
C ARG A 372 -35.10 -15.47 -7.61
N LEU A 373 -35.33 -15.10 -6.35
CA LEU A 373 -35.92 -13.82 -5.98
C LEU A 373 -34.90 -12.76 -5.59
N GLU A 374 -33.60 -13.07 -5.66
CA GLU A 374 -32.50 -12.21 -5.24
C GLU A 374 -31.58 -11.90 -6.44
N PRO A 375 -31.98 -11.04 -7.38
CA PRO A 375 -31.30 -10.83 -8.66
C PRO A 375 -29.86 -10.32 -8.50
N TYR A 376 -29.60 -9.47 -7.51
CA TYR A 376 -28.26 -8.99 -7.22
C TYR A 376 -27.31 -10.14 -6.84
N ARG A 377 -27.75 -11.04 -5.96
CA ARG A 377 -26.99 -12.24 -5.60
C ARG A 377 -26.75 -13.17 -6.79
N LEU A 378 -27.79 -13.34 -7.63
CA LEU A 378 -27.65 -14.19 -8.81
C LEU A 378 -26.64 -13.59 -9.79
N LYS A 379 -26.68 -12.24 -10.04
CA LYS A 379 -25.69 -11.56 -10.89
C LYS A 379 -24.26 -11.71 -10.31
N LEU A 380 -24.10 -11.52 -9.01
CA LEU A 380 -22.80 -11.69 -8.35
C LEU A 380 -22.30 -13.15 -8.37
N CYS A 381 -23.18 -14.15 -8.49
CA CYS A 381 -22.74 -15.54 -8.73
C CYS A 381 -22.11 -15.71 -10.12
N TYR A 382 -22.64 -15.06 -11.16
CA TYR A 382 -22.01 -15.04 -12.48
C TYR A 382 -20.68 -14.31 -12.47
N VAL A 383 -20.61 -13.17 -11.79
CA VAL A 383 -19.36 -12.40 -11.62
C VAL A 383 -18.29 -13.25 -10.94
N LEU A 384 -18.64 -13.95 -9.86
CA LEU A 384 -17.71 -14.86 -9.16
C LEU A 384 -17.20 -15.98 -10.06
N GLU A 385 -18.08 -16.65 -10.77
CA GLU A 385 -17.68 -17.73 -11.68
C GLU A 385 -16.73 -17.23 -12.78
N LYS A 386 -17.01 -16.04 -13.35
CA LYS A 386 -16.12 -15.40 -14.32
C LYS A 386 -14.76 -15.08 -13.72
N LEU A 387 -14.70 -14.55 -12.49
CA LEU A 387 -13.43 -14.26 -11.80
C LEU A 387 -12.63 -15.52 -11.48
N GLU A 388 -13.30 -16.57 -10.97
CA GLU A 388 -12.67 -17.86 -10.65
C GLU A 388 -12.07 -18.51 -11.91
N ARG A 389 -12.77 -18.44 -13.04
CA ARG A 389 -12.24 -18.93 -14.33
C ARG A 389 -11.13 -18.05 -14.88
N THR A 390 -11.19 -16.73 -14.65
CA THR A 390 -10.08 -15.82 -14.99
C THR A 390 -8.83 -16.16 -14.19
N LEU A 391 -8.98 -16.47 -12.90
CA LEU A 391 -7.91 -16.93 -12.03
C LEU A 391 -7.34 -18.28 -12.49
N ALA A 392 -8.20 -19.24 -12.78
CA ALA A 392 -7.76 -20.54 -13.29
C ALA A 392 -6.97 -20.41 -14.61
N ARG A 393 -7.42 -19.52 -15.52
CA ARG A 393 -6.69 -19.21 -16.76
C ARG A 393 -5.34 -18.56 -16.47
N ASN A 394 -5.27 -17.63 -15.52
CA ASN A 394 -4.01 -17.02 -15.11
C ASN A 394 -3.01 -18.05 -14.57
N ASN A 395 -3.47 -19.02 -13.79
CA ASN A 395 -2.62 -20.09 -13.27
C ASN A 395 -2.07 -20.98 -14.38
N GLN A 396 -2.92 -21.35 -15.37
CA GLN A 396 -2.47 -22.08 -16.56
C GLN A 396 -1.39 -21.30 -17.34
N LEU A 397 -1.55 -19.98 -17.50
CA LEU A 397 -0.56 -19.12 -18.17
C LEU A 397 0.75 -19.04 -17.37
N SER A 398 0.66 -19.00 -16.05
CA SER A 398 1.84 -19.02 -15.17
C SER A 398 2.61 -20.34 -15.28
N GLU A 399 1.91 -21.46 -15.29
CA GLU A 399 2.50 -22.81 -15.42
C GLU A 399 3.13 -23.05 -16.80
N ALA A 400 2.48 -22.57 -17.87
CA ALA A 400 2.98 -22.74 -19.23
C ALA A 400 4.24 -21.90 -19.54
N GLY A 401 4.48 -20.83 -18.75
CA GLY A 401 5.69 -20.01 -18.85
C GLY A 401 5.65 -18.97 -19.99
N TRP A 402 6.69 -18.14 -20.04
CA TRP A 402 6.77 -16.99 -20.94
C TRP A 402 7.04 -17.35 -22.42
N GLN A 403 7.58 -18.54 -22.69
CA GLN A 403 7.90 -19.02 -24.04
C GLN A 403 6.70 -19.63 -24.79
N MET A 404 5.52 -19.47 -24.21
CA MET A 404 4.29 -19.99 -24.83
C MET A 404 4.06 -19.32 -26.20
N PRO A 405 3.69 -20.11 -27.25
CA PRO A 405 3.31 -19.55 -28.54
C PRO A 405 2.17 -18.54 -28.41
N CYS A 406 2.19 -17.45 -29.19
CA CYS A 406 1.11 -16.44 -29.18
C CYS A 406 -0.28 -17.04 -29.43
N GLU A 407 -0.37 -18.15 -30.20
CA GLU A 407 -1.59 -18.89 -30.44
C GLU A 407 -2.18 -19.50 -29.17
N ALA A 408 -1.35 -19.87 -28.20
CA ALA A 408 -1.80 -20.38 -26.90
C ALA A 408 -2.22 -19.27 -25.92
N LEU A 409 -1.80 -18.03 -26.17
CA LEU A 409 -2.29 -16.84 -25.47
C LEU A 409 -3.69 -16.46 -25.96
N ALA A 410 -4.00 -16.71 -27.23
CA ALA A 410 -5.36 -16.65 -27.72
C ALA A 410 -6.19 -17.72 -27.00
N ASP A 411 -7.40 -17.36 -26.59
CA ASP A 411 -8.29 -18.30 -25.93
C ASP A 411 -8.55 -19.53 -26.83
N PRO A 412 -8.23 -20.75 -26.37
CA PRO A 412 -8.50 -21.96 -27.17
C PRO A 412 -9.98 -22.09 -27.55
N GLN A 413 -10.89 -21.44 -26.81
CA GLN A 413 -12.32 -21.46 -27.09
C GLN A 413 -12.75 -20.30 -28.04
N ALA A 414 -11.94 -19.25 -28.22
CA ALA A 414 -12.23 -18.18 -29.16
C ALA A 414 -12.18 -18.62 -30.64
N GLY A 415 -11.51 -19.72 -30.94
CA GLY A 415 -11.45 -20.33 -32.29
C GLY A 415 -12.55 -21.35 -32.59
N LEU A 416 -13.29 -21.81 -31.60
CA LEU A 416 -14.44 -22.66 -31.78
C LEU A 416 -15.68 -21.78 -32.00
N SER A 417 -16.10 -21.66 -33.23
CA SER A 417 -17.25 -20.91 -33.75
C SER A 417 -18.38 -20.78 -32.69
N GLY A 418 -18.49 -19.63 -32.05
CA GLY A 418 -19.65 -19.25 -31.24
C GLY A 418 -19.64 -19.67 -29.76
N ALA A 419 -18.61 -20.36 -29.25
CA ALA A 419 -18.52 -20.60 -27.79
C ALA A 419 -18.08 -19.31 -27.06
N GLU A 420 -18.99 -18.69 -26.36
CA GLU A 420 -18.70 -17.52 -25.52
C GLU A 420 -17.82 -17.91 -24.33
N VAL A 421 -16.80 -17.13 -24.12
CA VAL A 421 -15.81 -17.38 -23.07
C VAL A 421 -16.36 -16.93 -21.72
N LEU A 422 -16.44 -17.86 -20.77
CA LEU A 422 -16.89 -17.58 -19.40
C LEU A 422 -15.73 -17.13 -18.50
N HIS A 423 -14.92 -16.19 -18.93
CA HIS A 423 -13.96 -15.49 -18.09
C HIS A 423 -13.81 -14.03 -18.54
N TYR A 424 -13.26 -13.18 -17.70
CA TYR A 424 -13.01 -11.80 -18.07
C TYR A 424 -11.76 -11.69 -18.95
N THR A 425 -11.89 -11.16 -20.15
CA THR A 425 -10.78 -10.86 -21.06
C THR A 425 -10.17 -9.48 -20.76
N SER A 426 -10.95 -8.56 -20.19
CA SER A 426 -10.50 -7.24 -19.76
C SER A 426 -11.12 -6.83 -18.41
N VAL A 427 -10.46 -5.90 -17.74
CA VAL A 427 -10.98 -5.31 -16.50
C VAL A 427 -12.27 -4.52 -16.74
N ASP A 428 -12.45 -3.97 -17.94
CA ASP A 428 -13.63 -3.17 -18.30
C ASP A 428 -14.91 -4.01 -18.29
N GLN A 429 -14.84 -5.28 -18.69
CA GLN A 429 -15.98 -6.21 -18.59
C GLN A 429 -16.38 -6.43 -17.12
N PHE A 430 -15.40 -6.64 -16.25
CA PHE A 430 -15.66 -6.81 -14.81
C PHE A 430 -16.25 -5.53 -14.21
N ARG A 431 -15.68 -4.38 -14.54
CA ARG A 431 -16.20 -3.08 -14.10
C ARG A 431 -17.64 -2.86 -14.57
N SER A 432 -17.93 -3.15 -15.84
CA SER A 432 -19.28 -2.99 -16.40
C SER A 432 -20.32 -3.86 -15.69
N ASP A 433 -19.99 -5.10 -15.31
CA ASP A 433 -20.88 -5.96 -14.53
C ASP A 433 -21.17 -5.35 -13.13
N LEU A 434 -20.15 -4.75 -12.47
CA LEU A 434 -20.32 -4.07 -11.17
C LEU A 434 -21.10 -2.76 -11.30
N GLU A 435 -20.84 -1.96 -12.33
CA GLU A 435 -21.56 -0.70 -12.62
C GLU A 435 -23.04 -0.97 -12.90
N LEU A 436 -23.36 -2.07 -13.56
CA LEU A 436 -24.74 -2.48 -13.80
C LEU A 436 -25.47 -2.72 -12.46
N VAL A 437 -24.83 -3.42 -11.53
CA VAL A 437 -25.37 -3.63 -10.18
C VAL A 437 -25.54 -2.30 -9.45
N ARG A 438 -24.53 -1.43 -9.49
CA ARG A 438 -24.58 -0.10 -8.87
C ARG A 438 -25.71 0.76 -9.42
N ASN A 439 -25.81 0.84 -10.75
CA ASN A 439 -26.84 1.65 -11.41
C ASN A 439 -28.25 1.16 -11.08
N SER A 440 -28.44 -0.16 -10.95
CA SER A 440 -29.72 -0.72 -10.50
C SER A 440 -30.04 -0.34 -9.05
N LEU A 441 -29.06 -0.34 -8.14
CA LEU A 441 -29.26 0.11 -6.76
C LEU A 441 -29.63 1.61 -6.71
N VAL A 442 -28.87 2.44 -7.42
CA VAL A 442 -29.11 3.90 -7.47
C VAL A 442 -30.49 4.22 -8.03
N SER A 443 -31.00 3.47 -9.03
CA SER A 443 -32.35 3.67 -9.59
C SER A 443 -33.49 3.39 -8.60
N THR A 444 -33.16 2.72 -7.49
CA THR A 444 -34.08 2.42 -6.39
C THR A 444 -33.76 3.18 -5.11
N GLU A 445 -32.98 4.27 -5.23
CA GLU A 445 -32.53 5.13 -4.11
C GLU A 445 -31.70 4.37 -3.04
N LEU A 446 -31.09 3.25 -3.43
CA LEU A 446 -30.19 2.50 -2.57
C LEU A 446 -28.74 2.81 -2.90
N SER A 447 -27.89 2.85 -1.89
CA SER A 447 -26.44 2.94 -2.01
C SER A 447 -25.77 1.76 -1.32
N CYS A 448 -24.61 1.33 -1.84
CA CYS A 448 -23.82 0.28 -1.24
C CYS A 448 -22.35 0.71 -1.21
N GLU A 449 -21.87 1.15 -0.04
CA GLU A 449 -20.50 1.64 0.14
C GLU A 449 -19.46 0.58 -0.23
N GLN A 450 -19.74 -0.70 0.07
CA GLN A 450 -18.84 -1.80 -0.26
C GLN A 450 -18.69 -1.98 -1.79
N LEU A 451 -19.77 -1.78 -2.56
CA LEU A 451 -19.73 -1.83 -4.02
C LEU A 451 -18.96 -0.63 -4.60
N ASP A 452 -19.19 0.57 -4.08
CA ASP A 452 -18.45 1.77 -4.49
C ASP A 452 -16.96 1.64 -4.17
N THR A 453 -16.62 1.08 -3.02
CA THR A 453 -15.25 0.76 -2.64
C THR A 453 -14.60 -0.21 -3.63
N LEU A 454 -15.28 -1.31 -3.97
CA LEU A 454 -14.79 -2.30 -4.94
C LEU A 454 -14.62 -1.68 -6.33
N LEU A 455 -15.55 -0.87 -6.80
CA LEU A 455 -15.43 -0.16 -8.08
C LEU A 455 -14.20 0.75 -8.11
N HIS A 456 -13.88 1.43 -7.00
CA HIS A 456 -12.66 2.24 -6.91
C HIS A 456 -11.39 1.38 -6.94
N GLN A 457 -11.38 0.26 -6.22
CA GLN A 457 -10.27 -0.70 -6.26
C GLN A 457 -10.04 -1.21 -7.69
N VAL A 458 -11.09 -1.58 -8.40
CA VAL A 458 -11.01 -2.00 -9.81
C VAL A 458 -10.47 -0.88 -10.72
N HIS A 459 -10.85 0.36 -10.46
CA HIS A 459 -10.37 1.51 -11.23
C HIS A 459 -8.86 1.79 -11.04
N ILE A 460 -8.36 1.62 -9.82
CA ILE A 460 -6.97 1.91 -9.46
C ILE A 460 -6.04 0.76 -9.87
N PHE A 461 -6.41 -0.47 -9.52
CA PHE A 461 -5.52 -1.62 -9.61
C PHE A 461 -5.73 -2.46 -10.88
N GLY A 462 -6.88 -2.37 -11.52
CA GLY A 462 -7.21 -3.22 -12.66
C GLY A 462 -7.05 -4.71 -12.32
N PHE A 463 -6.58 -5.49 -13.29
CA PHE A 463 -6.12 -6.87 -13.06
C PHE A 463 -4.60 -6.96 -12.89
N SER A 464 -3.88 -5.84 -13.04
CA SER A 464 -2.41 -5.83 -13.07
C SER A 464 -1.77 -5.36 -11.77
N LEU A 465 -2.56 -4.82 -10.84
CA LEU A 465 -2.13 -4.24 -9.55
C LEU A 465 -1.19 -3.03 -9.70
N ALA A 466 -0.08 -3.19 -10.39
CA ALA A 466 0.88 -2.14 -10.71
C ALA A 466 1.47 -2.38 -12.11
N SER A 467 1.81 -1.30 -12.81
CA SER A 467 2.53 -1.41 -14.08
C SER A 467 3.97 -1.83 -13.83
N LEU A 468 4.44 -2.87 -14.50
CA LEU A 468 5.84 -3.26 -14.48
C LEU A 468 6.63 -2.39 -15.46
N ASP A 469 7.61 -1.64 -14.94
CA ASP A 469 8.54 -0.87 -15.76
C ASP A 469 9.74 -1.76 -16.12
N ILE A 470 9.83 -2.18 -17.36
CA ILE A 470 10.97 -2.97 -17.84
C ILE A 470 12.16 -2.02 -18.02
N ARG A 471 13.18 -2.20 -17.17
CA ARG A 471 14.44 -1.45 -17.24
C ARG A 471 15.55 -2.39 -17.68
N GLN A 472 16.39 -1.89 -18.59
CA GLN A 472 17.51 -2.64 -19.13
C GLN A 472 18.60 -1.67 -19.57
N GLU A 473 19.83 -2.15 -19.63
CA GLU A 473 20.95 -1.42 -20.21
C GLU A 473 20.66 -0.99 -21.65
N SER A 474 21.06 0.23 -22.01
CA SER A 474 20.73 0.85 -23.31
C SER A 474 21.25 0.04 -24.50
N THR A 475 22.42 -0.59 -24.39
CA THR A 475 22.98 -1.46 -25.44
C THR A 475 22.06 -2.63 -25.76
N ARG A 476 21.45 -3.26 -24.75
CA ARG A 476 20.48 -4.36 -24.93
C ARG A 476 19.22 -3.91 -25.63
N HIS A 477 18.76 -2.69 -25.37
CA HIS A 477 17.63 -2.12 -26.12
C HIS A 477 18.00 -1.90 -27.59
N SER A 478 19.19 -1.36 -27.85
CA SER A 478 19.69 -1.13 -29.21
C SER A 478 19.84 -2.44 -29.98
N ASP A 479 20.45 -3.46 -29.36
CA ASP A 479 20.60 -4.80 -29.95
C ASP A 479 19.25 -5.43 -30.31
N ALA A 480 18.26 -5.33 -29.39
CA ALA A 480 16.93 -5.87 -29.61
C ALA A 480 16.18 -5.16 -30.76
N ILE A 481 16.31 -3.83 -30.86
CA ILE A 481 15.69 -3.06 -31.95
C ILE A 481 16.39 -3.36 -33.25
N ASP A 482 17.72 -3.50 -33.25
CA ASP A 482 18.51 -3.85 -34.45
C ASP A 482 18.10 -5.22 -34.99
N GLU A 483 17.94 -6.24 -34.11
CA GLU A 483 17.48 -7.55 -34.50
C GLU A 483 16.03 -7.53 -35.04
N LEU A 484 15.14 -6.75 -34.40
CA LEU A 484 13.77 -6.56 -34.88
C LEU A 484 13.73 -5.94 -36.26
N THR A 485 14.54 -4.88 -36.53
CA THR A 485 14.57 -4.20 -37.82
C THR A 485 15.14 -5.10 -38.93
N ARG A 486 16.10 -5.97 -38.60
CA ARG A 486 16.61 -7.00 -39.52
C ARG A 486 15.59 -8.07 -39.81
N SER A 487 14.93 -8.59 -38.77
CA SER A 487 13.91 -9.63 -38.89
C SER A 487 12.67 -9.17 -39.66
N LEU A 488 12.34 -7.88 -39.61
CA LEU A 488 11.27 -7.26 -40.38
C LEU A 488 11.70 -6.86 -41.81
N GLU A 489 12.95 -7.18 -42.22
CA GLU A 489 13.50 -6.85 -43.50
C GLU A 489 13.35 -5.37 -43.87
N LEU A 490 13.53 -4.47 -42.90
CA LEU A 490 13.48 -3.04 -43.14
C LEU A 490 14.67 -2.61 -44.05
N PRO A 491 14.50 -1.56 -44.84
CA PRO A 491 15.53 -1.11 -45.79
C PRO A 491 16.88 -0.80 -45.13
N GLN A 492 16.87 -0.47 -43.85
CA GLN A 492 18.06 -0.19 -43.04
C GLN A 492 17.84 -0.71 -41.62
N ALA A 493 18.81 -1.49 -41.10
CA ALA A 493 18.78 -1.95 -39.73
C ALA A 493 19.05 -0.82 -38.74
N TYR A 494 18.54 -0.92 -37.51
CA TYR A 494 18.67 0.13 -36.49
C TYR A 494 20.13 0.49 -36.20
N GLY A 495 21.03 -0.49 -36.14
CA GLY A 495 22.46 -0.27 -35.92
C GLY A 495 23.19 0.45 -37.06
N ASP A 496 22.61 0.44 -38.25
CA ASP A 496 23.16 1.12 -39.44
C ASP A 496 22.57 2.53 -39.64
N MET A 497 21.59 2.93 -38.81
CA MET A 497 20.96 4.26 -38.88
C MET A 497 21.83 5.30 -38.18
N ASP A 498 22.05 6.44 -38.83
CA ASP A 498 22.68 7.59 -38.21
C ASP A 498 21.69 8.31 -37.24
N GLU A 499 22.24 9.17 -36.38
CA GLU A 499 21.44 9.89 -35.38
C GLU A 499 20.33 10.75 -36.01
N THR A 500 20.55 11.23 -37.23
CA THR A 500 19.58 12.04 -37.99
C THR A 500 18.39 11.17 -38.42
N CYS A 501 18.64 9.96 -38.90
CA CYS A 501 17.61 8.98 -39.24
C CYS A 501 16.78 8.60 -38.01
N LEU A 502 17.45 8.32 -36.88
CA LEU A 502 16.79 7.95 -35.63
C LEU A 502 15.88 9.06 -35.08
N LEU A 503 16.33 10.32 -35.16
CA LEU A 503 15.53 11.47 -34.76
C LEU A 503 14.33 11.74 -35.67
N TYR A 504 14.47 11.42 -36.97
CA TYR A 504 13.42 11.66 -37.96
C TYR A 504 12.29 10.60 -37.88
N THR A 505 12.64 9.38 -37.49
CA THR A 505 11.69 8.27 -37.38
C THR A 505 11.01 8.20 -36.02
N SER A 506 11.47 8.96 -35.03
CA SER A 506 10.84 8.99 -33.70
C SER A 506 9.51 9.74 -33.71
N PRO A 507 8.38 9.09 -33.45
CA PRO A 507 7.05 9.71 -33.51
C PRO A 507 6.74 10.67 -32.36
N SER A 508 7.58 10.74 -31.31
CA SER A 508 7.30 11.49 -30.10
C SER A 508 8.37 12.55 -29.77
N PRO A 509 7.97 13.80 -29.46
CA PRO A 509 8.89 14.81 -28.94
C PRO A 509 9.57 14.42 -27.62
N ARG A 510 8.96 13.51 -26.83
CA ARG A 510 9.54 12.98 -25.58
C ARG A 510 10.73 12.05 -25.85
N ASP A 511 10.69 11.29 -26.93
CA ASP A 511 11.80 10.40 -27.32
C ASP A 511 13.01 11.21 -27.74
N LYS A 512 12.81 12.38 -28.35
CA LYS A 512 13.88 13.34 -28.68
C LYS A 512 14.59 13.91 -27.45
N CYS A 513 13.93 14.01 -26.30
CA CYS A 513 14.55 14.51 -25.08
C CYS A 513 15.35 13.42 -24.34
N ARG A 514 15.00 12.14 -24.50
CA ARG A 514 15.71 11.02 -23.86
C ARG A 514 17.02 10.64 -24.58
N SER A 515 17.09 10.83 -25.89
CA SER A 515 18.32 10.58 -26.67
C SER A 515 19.45 11.60 -26.43
N ARG A 516 19.19 12.67 -25.65
CA ARG A 516 20.18 13.71 -25.32
C ARG A 516 20.83 13.57 -23.96
N MET A 517 20.57 12.52 -23.20
CA MET A 517 21.32 12.27 -21.99
C MET A 517 22.70 11.72 -22.34
N PRO A 518 23.80 12.41 -21.96
CA PRO A 518 25.14 11.87 -22.16
C PRO A 518 25.28 10.57 -21.37
N SER A 519 25.95 9.59 -21.96
CA SER A 519 26.28 8.30 -21.35
C SER A 519 27.28 8.38 -20.19
N SER A 520 27.30 9.48 -19.45
CA SER A 520 28.18 9.70 -18.30
C SER A 520 27.43 10.44 -17.20
N ALA A 521 26.73 9.68 -16.39
CA ALA A 521 26.44 10.01 -14.99
C ALA A 521 26.21 8.71 -14.23
#